data_238f7ca2bbf419598fd378480d4c4465
#
_entry.id   238f7ca2bbf419598fd378480d4c4465
#
_cell.length_a   1.000
_cell.length_b   1.000
_cell.length_c   1.000
_cell.angle_alpha   90.00
_cell.angle_beta   90.00
_cell.angle_gamma   90.00
#
_symmetry.space_group_name_H-M   'P 1'
#
loop_
_entity.id
_entity.type
_entity.pdbx_description
1 polymer ?
#
loop_
_entity_poly.entity_id
_entity_poly.type
_entity_poly.pdbx_seq_one_letter_code
_entity_poly.pdbx_strand_id
1 'polypeptide(L)'
;MKFKVFRFKKVKSTNNTAIRIIKKNDCDFGMILSNIQTGGKGQYGRKWISYKGNLFASFFYNLNNFDISMSELTKVNCIIVKKLLSKYYKKKIDFK
;
A
#
# COMPACT_ATOMS: atom_id res chain seq x y z
N MET A 1 1.30 -10.69 16.80
CA MET A 1 0.61 -10.09 15.65
C MET A 1 1.05 -10.75 14.37
N LYS A 2 0.10 -11.09 13.52
CA LYS A 2 0.40 -11.72 12.23
C LYS A 2 0.16 -10.74 11.09
N PHE A 3 1.12 -10.64 10.21
CA PHE A 3 0.95 -9.91 8.96
C PHE A 3 0.09 -10.75 8.02
N LYS A 4 -1.05 -10.20 7.61
CA LYS A 4 -1.98 -10.89 6.71
C LYS A 4 -1.90 -10.33 5.30
N VAL A 5 -1.90 -11.22 4.31
CA VAL A 5 -1.94 -10.86 2.90
C VAL A 5 -3.29 -11.28 2.34
N PHE A 6 -4.04 -10.32 1.84
CA PHE A 6 -5.34 -10.55 1.19
C PHE A 6 -5.16 -10.40 -0.31
N ARG A 7 -5.36 -11.48 -1.05
CA ARG A 7 -5.18 -11.54 -2.50
C ARG A 7 -6.50 -11.55 -3.23
N PHE A 8 -6.64 -10.68 -4.21
CA PHE A 8 -7.84 -10.58 -5.04
C PHE A 8 -7.44 -10.58 -6.51
N LYS A 9 -8.31 -11.16 -7.36
CA LYS A 9 -8.14 -11.04 -8.81
C LYS A 9 -8.45 -9.62 -9.27
N LYS A 10 -9.48 -9.02 -8.70
CA LYS A 10 -10.00 -7.72 -9.11
C LYS A 10 -10.61 -7.00 -7.91
N VAL A 11 -10.27 -5.75 -7.76
CA VAL A 11 -10.89 -4.85 -6.79
C VAL A 11 -11.16 -3.51 -7.46
N LYS A 12 -12.07 -2.75 -6.89
CA LYS A 12 -12.30 -1.38 -7.33
C LYS A 12 -11.11 -0.50 -6.92
N SER A 13 -10.69 -0.62 -5.65
CA SER A 13 -9.54 0.11 -5.10
C SER A 13 -8.95 -0.71 -3.96
N THR A 14 -7.65 -0.93 -3.97
CA THR A 14 -6.96 -1.63 -2.87
C THR A 14 -7.07 -0.85 -1.56
N ASN A 15 -7.02 0.48 -1.61
CA ASN A 15 -7.20 1.31 -0.41
C ASN A 15 -8.61 1.18 0.17
N ASN A 16 -9.65 1.25 -0.66
CA ASN A 16 -11.04 1.08 -0.19
C ASN A 16 -11.24 -0.32 0.37
N THR A 17 -10.65 -1.32 -0.24
CA THR A 17 -10.72 -2.70 0.24
C THR A 17 -10.04 -2.84 1.60
N ALA A 18 -8.87 -2.22 1.78
CA ALA A 18 -8.16 -2.20 3.06
C ALA A 18 -9.01 -1.57 4.16
N ILE A 19 -9.63 -0.42 3.89
CA ILE A 19 -10.49 0.26 4.85
C ILE A 19 -11.66 -0.64 5.26
N ARG A 20 -12.30 -1.31 4.31
CA ARG A 20 -13.40 -2.22 4.58
C ARG A 20 -12.98 -3.40 5.45
N ILE A 21 -11.81 -3.98 5.18
CA ILE A 21 -11.28 -5.12 5.94
C ILE A 21 -10.91 -4.69 7.36
N ILE A 22 -10.27 -3.54 7.52
CA ILE A 22 -9.92 -2.99 8.84
C ILE A 22 -11.17 -2.84 9.71
N LYS A 23 -12.27 -2.36 9.14
CA LYS A 23 -13.53 -2.18 9.87
C LYS A 23 -14.19 -3.49 10.29
N LYS A 24 -14.00 -4.56 9.53
CA LYS A 24 -14.66 -5.86 9.78
C LYS A 24 -13.84 -6.81 10.63
N ASN A 25 -12.54 -6.73 10.57
CA ASN A 25 -11.62 -7.68 11.21
C ASN A 25 -10.71 -6.96 12.19
N ASP A 26 -10.37 -7.62 13.29
CA ASP A 26 -9.40 -7.12 14.26
C ASP A 26 -7.97 -7.33 13.74
N CYS A 27 -7.71 -6.96 12.52
CA CYS A 27 -6.42 -7.10 11.90
C CYS A 27 -5.65 -5.79 12.01
N ASP A 28 -4.53 -5.80 12.74
CA ASP A 28 -3.76 -4.59 13.02
C ASP A 28 -2.84 -4.19 11.88
N PHE A 29 -2.39 -5.15 11.09
CA PHE A 29 -1.56 -4.82 9.94
C PHE A 29 -1.58 -5.93 8.89
N GLY A 30 -1.41 -5.51 7.65
CA GLY A 30 -1.45 -6.42 6.54
C GLY A 30 -1.31 -5.72 5.21
N MET A 31 -1.62 -6.45 4.16
CA MET A 31 -1.51 -5.96 2.80
C MET A 31 -2.66 -6.47 1.95
N ILE A 32 -3.19 -5.59 1.11
CA ILE A 32 -4.13 -5.96 0.05
C ILE A 32 -3.37 -6.00 -1.26
N LEU A 33 -3.47 -7.11 -1.97
CA LEU A 33 -2.91 -7.27 -3.31
C LEU A 33 -4.03 -7.56 -4.30
N SER A 34 -3.97 -6.96 -5.48
CA SER A 34 -4.89 -7.27 -6.56
C SER A 34 -4.19 -7.27 -7.90
N ASN A 35 -4.67 -8.13 -8.80
CA ASN A 35 -4.17 -8.18 -10.17
C ASN A 35 -4.76 -7.06 -11.03
N ILE A 36 -5.98 -6.65 -10.71
CA ILE A 36 -6.72 -5.64 -11.47
C ILE A 36 -7.35 -4.65 -10.50
N GLN A 37 -7.24 -3.36 -10.81
CA GLN A 37 -7.89 -2.28 -10.08
C GLN A 37 -8.69 -1.43 -11.06
N THR A 38 -9.98 -1.24 -10.78
CA THR A 38 -10.91 -0.58 -11.70
C THR A 38 -11.32 0.82 -11.27
N GLY A 39 -11.11 1.18 -10.02
CA GLY A 39 -11.50 2.48 -9.47
C GLY A 39 -10.40 3.12 -8.66
N GLY A 40 -9.16 3.11 -9.17
CA GLY A 40 -8.04 3.76 -8.54
C GLY A 40 -8.27 5.26 -8.37
N LYS A 41 -7.81 5.80 -7.24
CA LYS A 41 -7.97 7.22 -6.91
C LYS A 41 -6.62 7.88 -6.68
N GLY A 42 -6.43 9.06 -7.27
CA GLY A 42 -5.34 9.96 -6.95
C GLY A 42 -5.76 10.95 -5.86
N GLN A 43 -4.92 11.92 -5.61
CA GLN A 43 -5.23 13.01 -4.68
C GLN A 43 -6.34 13.91 -5.22
N TYR A 44 -7.09 14.53 -4.32
CA TYR A 44 -8.15 15.50 -4.64
C TYR A 44 -9.26 14.96 -5.53
N GLY A 45 -9.64 13.69 -5.33
CA GLY A 45 -10.73 13.08 -6.07
C GLY A 45 -10.41 12.70 -7.52
N ARG A 46 -9.16 12.82 -7.93
CA ARG A 46 -8.74 12.44 -9.28
C ARG A 46 -8.80 10.93 -9.48
N LYS A 47 -9.14 10.51 -10.69
CA LYS A 47 -9.11 9.10 -11.05
C LYS A 47 -7.67 8.70 -11.39
N TRP A 48 -7.30 7.53 -10.92
CA TRP A 48 -6.03 6.91 -11.23
C TRP A 48 -6.25 5.77 -12.22
N ILE A 49 -5.63 5.87 -13.39
CA ILE A 49 -5.74 4.81 -14.39
C ILE A 49 -4.79 3.68 -14.00
N SER A 50 -5.35 2.47 -13.89
CA SER A 50 -4.62 1.29 -13.41
C SER A 50 -4.49 0.27 -14.55
N TYR A 51 -3.37 0.28 -15.23
CA TYR A 51 -3.12 -0.65 -16.32
C TYR A 51 -2.79 -2.05 -15.80
N LYS A 52 -3.32 -3.07 -16.49
CA LYS A 52 -3.02 -4.45 -16.17
C LYS A 52 -1.51 -4.72 -16.26
N GLY A 53 -0.99 -5.51 -15.33
CA GLY A 53 0.43 -5.83 -15.26
C GLY A 53 1.20 -5.00 -14.25
N ASN A 54 0.58 -3.94 -13.71
CA ASN A 54 1.17 -3.15 -12.64
C ASN A 54 0.89 -3.77 -11.27
N LEU A 55 1.64 -3.34 -10.28
CA LEU A 55 1.43 -3.74 -8.90
C LEU A 55 0.36 -2.86 -8.26
N PHE A 56 -0.72 -3.50 -7.79
CA PHE A 56 -1.76 -2.82 -7.01
C PHE A 56 -1.72 -3.40 -5.60
N ALA A 57 -1.23 -2.61 -4.67
CA ALA A 57 -1.06 -3.03 -3.29
C ALA A 57 -1.34 -1.89 -2.33
N SER A 58 -1.98 -2.21 -1.22
CA SER A 58 -2.14 -1.28 -0.10
C SER A 58 -1.70 -1.97 1.17
N PHE A 59 -0.87 -1.30 1.93
CA PHE A 59 -0.46 -1.73 3.26
C PHE A 59 -1.27 -1.00 4.30
N PHE A 60 -1.60 -1.67 5.37
CA PHE A 60 -2.28 -1.04 6.50
C PHE A 60 -1.68 -1.52 7.82
N TYR A 61 -1.66 -0.62 8.79
CA TYR A 61 -1.19 -0.92 10.13
C TYR A 61 -1.76 0.08 11.13
N ASN A 62 -1.80 -0.35 12.39
CA ASN A 62 -2.36 0.46 13.47
C ASN A 62 -1.26 1.37 14.03
N LEU A 63 -1.44 2.69 13.88
CA LEU A 63 -0.48 3.69 14.34
C LEU A 63 -0.42 3.82 15.86
N ASN A 64 -1.41 3.33 16.57
CA ASN A 64 -1.43 3.39 18.05
C ASN A 64 -0.26 2.63 18.69
N ASN A 65 0.35 1.71 17.94
CA ASN A 65 1.50 0.93 18.41
C ASN A 65 2.85 1.60 18.09
N PHE A 66 2.83 2.77 17.46
CA PHE A 66 4.05 3.46 17.05
C PHE A 66 4.09 4.88 17.63
N ASP A 67 5.21 5.23 18.23
CA ASP A 67 5.49 6.58 18.69
C ASP A 67 6.24 7.36 17.61
N ILE A 68 5.54 7.60 16.51
CA ILE A 68 6.12 8.22 15.31
C ILE A 68 5.08 9.12 14.64
N SER A 69 5.50 10.27 14.14
CA SER A 69 4.64 11.18 13.40
C SER A 69 4.34 10.65 12.00
N MET A 70 3.26 11.16 11.38
CA MET A 70 2.93 10.80 9.99
C MET A 70 4.04 11.18 9.01
N SER A 71 4.68 12.32 9.24
CA SER A 71 5.80 12.77 8.41
C SER A 71 7.00 11.81 8.50
N GLU A 72 7.36 11.40 9.71
CA GLU A 72 8.44 10.44 9.92
C GLU A 72 8.12 9.08 9.31
N LEU A 73 6.87 8.64 9.46
CA LEU A 73 6.41 7.38 8.92
C LEU A 73 6.51 7.36 7.38
N THR A 74 6.14 8.44 6.72
CA THR A 74 6.26 8.58 5.27
C THR A 74 7.73 8.44 4.83
N LYS A 75 8.64 9.09 5.55
CA LYS A 75 10.07 9.00 5.27
C LYS A 75 10.61 7.58 5.43
N VAL A 76 10.21 6.90 6.51
CA VAL A 76 10.62 5.51 6.77
C VAL A 76 10.12 4.59 5.65
N ASN A 77 8.86 4.74 5.26
CA ASN A 77 8.29 3.94 4.18
C ASN A 77 9.04 4.14 2.86
N CYS A 78 9.38 5.38 2.52
CA CYS A 78 10.16 5.67 1.32
C CYS A 78 11.54 5.02 1.35
N ILE A 79 12.22 5.05 2.49
CA ILE A 79 13.53 4.43 2.66
C ILE A 79 13.43 2.91 2.49
N ILE A 80 12.43 2.28 3.08
CA ILE A 80 12.24 0.83 2.99
C ILE A 80 11.97 0.42 1.53
N VAL A 81 11.09 1.12 0.85
CA VAL A 81 10.77 0.85 -0.56
C VAL A 81 12.01 1.01 -1.43
N LYS A 82 12.77 2.09 -1.22
CA LYS A 82 14.01 2.32 -1.94
C LYS A 82 15.01 1.18 -1.75
N LYS A 83 15.20 0.72 -0.52
CA LYS A 83 16.11 -0.40 -0.22
C LYS A 83 15.66 -1.68 -0.91
N LEU A 84 14.36 -1.96 -0.88
CA LEU A 84 13.80 -3.15 -1.50
C LEU A 84 13.99 -3.12 -3.01
N LEU A 85 13.65 -2.01 -3.66
CA LEU A 85 13.79 -1.86 -5.10
C LEU A 85 15.25 -1.91 -5.55
N SER A 86 16.16 -1.40 -4.73
CA SER A 86 17.59 -1.41 -5.05
C SER A 86 18.19 -2.81 -5.16
N LYS A 87 17.54 -3.82 -4.57
CA LYS A 87 17.96 -5.23 -4.73
C LYS A 87 17.70 -5.76 -6.14
N TYR A 88 16.71 -5.20 -6.83
CA TYR A 88 16.26 -5.68 -8.14
C TYR A 88 16.59 -4.73 -9.27
N TYR A 89 17.02 -3.51 -8.94
CA TYR A 89 17.28 -2.47 -9.92
C TYR A 89 18.69 -1.93 -9.76
N LYS A 90 19.50 -2.04 -10.80
CA LYS A 90 20.93 -1.72 -10.75
C LYS A 90 21.24 -0.23 -10.85
N LYS A 91 20.28 0.59 -11.27
CA LYS A 91 20.45 2.04 -11.37
C LYS A 91 20.07 2.72 -10.05
N LYS A 92 20.62 3.91 -9.84
CA LYS A 92 20.30 4.70 -8.66
C LYS A 92 18.81 5.07 -8.64
N ILE A 93 18.19 4.95 -7.48
CA ILE A 93 16.80 5.34 -7.24
C ILE A 93 16.81 6.58 -6.36
N ASP A 94 16.20 7.65 -6.86
CA ASP A 94 16.15 8.92 -6.15
C ASP A 94 14.73 9.23 -5.66
N PHE A 95 14.64 9.96 -4.56
CA PHE A 95 13.39 10.51 -4.08
C PHE A 95 13.04 11.78 -4.85
N LYS A 96 11.76 11.95 -5.08
CA LYS A 96 11.24 13.20 -5.64
C LYS A 96 10.54 14.02 -4.59
#